data_48d713537aaaa9dc1d09e4d5178ffa89
#
_entry.id   48d713537aaaa9dc1d09e4d5178ffa89
#
_cell.length_a   1.000
_cell.length_b   1.000
_cell.length_c   1.000
_cell.angle_alpha   90.00
_cell.angle_beta   90.00
_cell.angle_gamma   90.00
#
_symmetry.space_group_name_H-M   'P 1'
#
loop_
_entity.id
_entity.type
_entity.pdbx_description
1 polymer ?
#
loop_
_entity_poly.entity_id
_entity_poly.type
_entity_poly.pdbx_seq_one_letter_code
_entity_poly.pdbx_strand_id
1 'polypeptide(L)'
;MTNQDKKAWLLQYRRLDERIDRLEKEKARWIERATKMSAPSDGMPHGSGVSDTVGLAVSKAADLAAEINREIDRLADLRREIEAAIQTVEGSVFREVLERKYIDGDTWENIAVQMHYSYMHVCRLHGMALTRMML
;
A
#
# COMPACT_ATOMS: atom_id res chain seq x y z
N MET A 1 7.81 21.45 11.49
CA MET A 1 6.81 20.36 11.42
C MET A 1 6.44 19.86 12.81
N THR A 2 5.17 19.74 13.06
CA THR A 2 4.67 19.13 14.31
C THR A 2 4.75 17.59 14.22
N ASN A 3 4.58 16.92 15.35
CA ASN A 3 4.50 15.45 15.36
C ASN A 3 3.29 14.94 14.54
N GLN A 4 2.20 15.68 14.53
CA GLN A 4 1.04 15.35 13.71
C GLN A 4 1.36 15.42 12.20
N ASP A 5 2.12 16.42 11.78
CA ASP A 5 2.54 16.56 10.39
C ASP A 5 3.47 15.40 9.99
N LYS A 6 4.40 15.04 10.86
CA LYS A 6 5.31 13.90 10.63
C LYS A 6 4.55 12.58 10.53
N LYS A 7 3.58 12.38 11.40
CA LYS A 7 2.72 11.20 11.38
C LYS A 7 1.93 11.12 10.08
N ALA A 8 1.33 12.23 9.66
CA ALA A 8 0.58 12.28 8.41
C ALA A 8 1.47 11.94 7.19
N TRP A 9 2.69 12.46 7.17
CA TRP A 9 3.66 12.17 6.12
C TRP A 9 4.04 10.68 6.09
N LEU A 10 4.32 10.08 7.26
CA LEU A 10 4.65 8.67 7.36
C LEU A 10 3.49 7.76 6.92
N LEU A 11 2.26 8.14 7.23
CA LEU A 11 1.08 7.36 6.86
C LEU A 11 0.84 7.29 5.35
N GLN A 12 1.43 8.17 4.57
CA GLN A 12 1.30 8.15 3.10
C GLN A 12 1.75 6.81 2.50
N TYR A 13 2.79 6.20 3.05
CA TYR A 13 3.30 4.91 2.58
C TYR A 13 2.23 3.82 2.69
N ARG A 14 1.60 3.70 3.86
CA ARG A 14 0.55 2.69 4.10
C ARG A 14 -0.68 2.93 3.24
N ARG A 15 -1.07 4.19 3.08
CA ARG A 15 -2.21 4.55 2.23
C ARG A 15 -1.97 4.22 0.75
N LEU A 16 -0.76 4.47 0.28
CA LEU A 16 -0.40 4.15 -1.09
C LEU A 16 -0.34 2.63 -1.32
N ASP A 17 0.21 1.89 -0.37
CA ASP A 17 0.25 0.43 -0.39
C ASP A 17 -1.17 -0.16 -0.45
N GLU A 18 -2.09 0.33 0.38
CA GLU A 18 -3.50 -0.07 0.38
C GLU A 18 -4.19 0.28 -0.95
N ARG A 19 -3.88 1.44 -1.52
CA ARG A 19 -4.41 1.84 -2.83
C ARG A 19 -3.99 0.87 -3.93
N ILE A 20 -2.73 0.45 -3.93
CA ILE A 20 -2.21 -0.52 -4.90
C ILE A 20 -2.98 -1.84 -4.77
N ASP A 21 -3.22 -2.32 -3.56
CA ASP A 21 -4.01 -3.53 -3.32
C ASP A 21 -5.42 -3.41 -3.90
N ARG A 22 -6.07 -2.27 -3.71
CA ARG A 22 -7.40 -2.02 -4.28
C ARG A 22 -7.38 -2.02 -5.81
N LEU A 23 -6.38 -1.39 -6.41
CA LEU A 23 -6.21 -1.35 -7.86
C LEU A 23 -5.97 -2.76 -8.43
N GLU A 24 -5.19 -3.57 -7.74
CA GLU A 24 -4.94 -4.96 -8.16
C GLU A 24 -6.21 -5.81 -8.10
N LYS A 25 -7.03 -5.64 -7.07
CA LYS A 25 -8.33 -6.32 -6.97
C LYS A 25 -9.28 -5.89 -8.09
N GLU A 26 -9.31 -4.62 -8.42
CA GLU A 26 -10.12 -4.10 -9.50
C GLU A 26 -9.65 -4.66 -10.85
N LYS A 27 -8.33 -4.67 -11.09
CA LYS A 27 -7.76 -5.27 -12.29
C LYS A 27 -8.15 -6.75 -12.41
N ALA A 28 -8.06 -7.49 -11.32
CA ALA A 28 -8.43 -8.91 -11.30
C ALA A 28 -9.91 -9.11 -11.68
N ARG A 29 -10.80 -8.24 -11.24
CA ARG A 29 -12.22 -8.28 -11.60
C ARG A 29 -12.43 -8.07 -13.10
N TRP A 30 -11.70 -7.14 -13.72
CA TRP A 30 -11.78 -6.93 -15.16
C TRP A 30 -11.25 -8.11 -15.97
N ILE A 31 -10.14 -8.70 -15.52
CA ILE A 31 -9.58 -9.91 -16.14
C ILE A 31 -10.57 -11.08 -16.04
N GLU A 32 -11.19 -11.26 -14.90
CA GLU A 32 -12.22 -12.29 -14.68
C GLU A 32 -13.40 -12.09 -15.62
N ARG A 33 -13.88 -10.86 -15.79
CA ARG A 33 -14.95 -10.53 -16.75
C ARG A 33 -14.54 -10.88 -18.17
N ALA A 34 -13.35 -10.48 -18.59
CA ALA A 34 -12.83 -10.79 -19.93
C ALA A 34 -12.77 -12.29 -20.14
N THR A 35 -12.30 -13.05 -19.18
CA THR A 35 -12.21 -14.51 -19.23
C THR A 35 -13.59 -15.16 -19.35
N LYS A 36 -14.56 -14.72 -18.56
CA LYS A 36 -15.94 -15.24 -18.61
C LYS A 36 -16.62 -14.92 -19.94
N MET A 37 -16.41 -13.72 -20.47
CA MET A 37 -17.00 -13.29 -21.75
C MET A 37 -16.40 -14.02 -22.95
N SER A 38 -15.14 -14.43 -22.86
CA SER A 38 -14.44 -15.16 -23.93
C SER A 38 -14.60 -16.67 -23.82
N ALA A 39 -15.27 -17.18 -22.77
CA ALA A 39 -15.53 -18.61 -22.62
C ALA A 39 -16.40 -19.12 -23.78
N PRO A 40 -16.08 -20.28 -24.39
CA PRO A 40 -16.89 -20.82 -25.46
C PRO A 40 -18.30 -21.15 -24.95
N SER A 41 -19.30 -20.53 -25.52
CA SER A 41 -20.68 -20.90 -25.30
C SER A 41 -21.11 -21.92 -26.34
N ASP A 42 -22.09 -22.74 -25.98
CA ASP A 42 -22.65 -23.90 -26.64
C ASP A 42 -22.90 -23.81 -28.17
N GLY A 43 -21.91 -23.48 -28.98
CA GLY A 43 -21.99 -23.56 -30.44
C GLY A 43 -22.89 -22.55 -31.11
N MET A 44 -23.42 -21.57 -30.43
CA MET A 44 -24.19 -20.49 -31.03
C MET A 44 -23.28 -19.40 -31.59
N PRO A 45 -23.49 -18.95 -32.85
CA PRO A 45 -22.72 -17.84 -33.39
C PRO A 45 -23.02 -16.56 -32.58
N HIS A 46 -21.98 -15.97 -32.04
CA HIS A 46 -22.10 -14.69 -31.33
C HIS A 46 -22.01 -13.53 -32.30
N GLY A 47 -22.90 -12.57 -32.15
CA GLY A 47 -22.80 -11.29 -32.84
C GLY A 47 -21.57 -10.50 -32.40
N SER A 48 -21.21 -9.51 -33.23
CA SER A 48 -20.01 -8.66 -33.01
C SER A 48 -19.96 -7.89 -31.70
N GLY A 49 -21.07 -7.76 -30.96
CA GLY A 49 -21.13 -7.03 -29.67
C GLY A 49 -20.36 -7.66 -28.53
N VAL A 50 -20.10 -8.98 -28.58
CA VAL A 50 -19.34 -9.68 -27.51
C VAL A 50 -17.86 -9.33 -27.59
N SER A 51 -17.32 -9.16 -28.78
CA SER A 51 -15.92 -8.78 -29.02
C SER A 51 -15.61 -7.41 -28.46
N ASP A 52 -16.50 -6.44 -28.63
CA ASP A 52 -16.31 -5.08 -28.09
C ASP A 52 -16.31 -5.05 -26.56
N THR A 53 -17.15 -5.88 -25.96
CA THR A 53 -17.24 -5.97 -24.49
C THR A 53 -15.98 -6.61 -23.90
N VAL A 54 -15.46 -7.67 -24.53
CA VAL A 54 -14.18 -8.30 -24.14
C VAL A 54 -13.03 -7.32 -24.33
N GLY A 55 -12.99 -6.61 -25.45
CA GLY A 55 -11.99 -5.59 -25.74
C GLY A 55 -11.99 -4.47 -24.72
N LEU A 56 -13.17 -4.03 -24.28
CA LEU A 56 -13.29 -3.02 -23.22
C LEU A 56 -12.72 -3.54 -21.90
N ALA A 57 -13.05 -4.78 -21.51
CA ALA A 57 -12.55 -5.37 -20.27
C ALA A 57 -11.03 -5.52 -20.28
N VAL A 58 -10.45 -5.96 -21.37
CA VAL A 58 -8.99 -6.06 -21.56
C VAL A 58 -8.34 -4.69 -21.49
N SER A 59 -8.94 -3.69 -22.14
CA SER A 59 -8.45 -2.31 -22.11
C SER A 59 -8.46 -1.72 -20.71
N LYS A 60 -9.52 -1.95 -19.94
CA LYS A 60 -9.61 -1.50 -18.54
C LYS A 60 -8.54 -2.18 -17.67
N ALA A 61 -8.32 -3.48 -17.85
CA ALA A 61 -7.28 -4.20 -17.14
C ALA A 61 -5.88 -3.67 -17.48
N ALA A 62 -5.62 -3.35 -18.75
CA ALA A 62 -4.35 -2.77 -19.19
C ALA A 62 -4.10 -1.38 -18.61
N ASP A 63 -5.12 -0.53 -18.58
CA ASP A 63 -5.04 0.81 -17.97
C ASP A 63 -4.72 0.72 -16.49
N LEU A 64 -5.37 -0.21 -15.77
CA LEU A 64 -5.11 -0.44 -14.35
C LEU A 64 -3.70 -0.99 -14.12
N ALA A 65 -3.21 -1.88 -14.98
CA ALA A 65 -1.84 -2.39 -14.90
C ALA A 65 -0.82 -1.26 -15.02
N ALA A 66 -1.04 -0.31 -15.94
CA ALA A 66 -0.17 0.85 -16.12
C ALA A 66 -0.21 1.77 -14.88
N GLU A 67 -1.39 2.01 -14.33
CA GLU A 67 -1.56 2.80 -13.11
C GLU A 67 -0.87 2.14 -11.91
N ILE A 68 -1.05 0.84 -11.73
CA ILE A 68 -0.40 0.05 -10.68
C ILE A 68 1.12 0.19 -10.77
N ASN A 69 1.69 0.07 -11.96
CA ASN A 69 3.14 0.20 -12.15
C ASN A 69 3.64 1.59 -11.74
N ARG A 70 2.93 2.65 -12.08
CA ARG A 70 3.28 4.02 -11.66
C ARG A 70 3.21 4.17 -10.13
N GLU A 71 2.18 3.61 -9.51
CA GLU A 71 2.01 3.70 -8.06
C GLU A 71 3.05 2.86 -7.31
N ILE A 72 3.47 1.71 -7.87
CA ILE A 72 4.56 0.89 -7.29
C ILE A 72 5.88 1.65 -7.30
N ASP A 73 6.21 2.34 -8.40
CA ASP A 73 7.42 3.16 -8.48
C ASP A 73 7.40 4.28 -7.44
N ARG A 74 6.25 4.93 -7.30
CA ARG A 74 6.03 5.97 -6.30
C ARG A 74 6.15 5.43 -4.87
N LEU A 75 5.63 4.23 -4.62
CA LEU A 75 5.74 3.56 -3.32
C LEU A 75 7.21 3.28 -2.96
N ALA A 76 7.99 2.80 -3.92
CA ALA A 76 9.40 2.54 -3.73
C ALA A 76 10.19 3.82 -3.39
N ASP A 77 9.90 4.92 -4.07
CA ASP A 77 10.53 6.22 -3.79
C ASP A 77 10.16 6.72 -2.39
N LEU A 78 8.88 6.65 -2.05
CA LEU A 78 8.39 7.08 -0.75
C LEU A 78 8.98 6.23 0.38
N ARG A 79 9.13 4.94 0.18
CA ARG A 79 9.78 4.03 1.14
C ARG A 79 11.21 4.48 1.43
N ARG A 80 11.98 4.78 0.39
CA ARG A 80 13.36 5.26 0.55
C ARG A 80 13.43 6.56 1.34
N GLU A 81 12.52 7.50 1.07
CA GLU A 81 12.45 8.76 1.80
C GLU A 81 12.11 8.54 3.28
N ILE A 82 11.17 7.66 3.56
CA ILE A 82 10.77 7.34 4.94
C ILE A 82 11.87 6.61 5.68
N GLU A 83 12.51 5.63 5.06
CA GLU A 83 13.64 4.93 5.66
C GLU A 83 14.79 5.88 5.99
N ALA A 84 15.09 6.82 5.09
CA ALA A 84 16.11 7.84 5.34
C ALA A 84 15.74 8.74 6.53
N ALA A 85 14.48 9.16 6.63
CA ALA A 85 14.00 9.97 7.74
C ALA A 85 14.09 9.22 9.08
N ILE A 86 13.71 7.94 9.08
CA ILE A 86 13.79 7.09 10.27
C ILE A 86 15.26 6.96 10.72
N GLN A 87 16.20 6.85 9.80
CA GLN A 87 17.62 6.76 10.14
C GLN A 87 18.16 8.02 10.80
N THR A 88 17.49 9.16 10.72
CA THR A 88 17.88 10.36 11.46
C THR A 88 17.60 10.26 12.97
N VAL A 89 16.78 9.31 13.38
CA VAL A 89 16.40 9.13 14.78
C VAL A 89 17.52 8.40 15.52
N GLU A 90 18.07 9.04 16.55
CA GLU A 90 19.03 8.39 17.44
C GLU A 90 18.32 7.45 18.41
N GLY A 91 18.82 6.23 18.49
CA GLY A 91 18.27 5.19 19.36
C GLY A 91 17.56 4.10 18.58
N SER A 92 18.08 2.87 18.65
CA SER A 92 17.56 1.73 17.87
C SER A 92 16.12 1.38 18.23
N VAL A 93 15.74 1.53 19.49
CA VAL A 93 14.37 1.25 19.97
C VAL A 93 13.36 2.21 19.32
N PHE A 94 13.71 3.48 19.23
CA PHE A 94 12.84 4.48 18.58
C PHE A 94 12.69 4.22 17.08
N ARG A 95 13.78 3.89 16.42
CA ARG A 95 13.74 3.53 15.01
C ARG A 95 12.88 2.29 14.77
N GLU A 96 13.02 1.27 15.62
CA GLU A 96 12.26 0.04 15.51
C GLU A 96 10.75 0.27 15.62
N VAL A 97 10.31 1.10 16.55
CA VAL A 97 8.88 1.47 16.67
C VAL A 97 8.37 2.10 15.38
N LEU A 98 9.12 3.03 14.80
CA LEU A 98 8.73 3.70 13.55
C LEU A 98 8.70 2.72 12.37
N GLU A 99 9.71 1.87 12.25
CA GLU A 99 9.78 0.86 11.18
C GLU A 99 8.61 -0.12 11.26
N ARG A 100 8.34 -0.66 12.44
CA ARG A 100 7.24 -1.62 12.63
C ARG A 100 5.88 -1.00 12.32
N LYS A 101 5.67 0.24 12.75
CA LYS A 101 4.38 0.90 12.54
C LYS A 101 4.18 1.36 11.10
N TYR A 102 5.18 2.02 10.52
CA TYR A 102 5.00 2.74 9.26
C TYR A 102 5.49 2.00 8.03
N ILE A 103 6.49 1.15 8.17
CA ILE A 103 6.97 0.30 7.06
C ILE A 103 6.25 -1.05 7.07
N ASP A 104 6.26 -1.74 8.21
CA ASP A 104 5.68 -3.09 8.31
C ASP A 104 4.15 -3.07 8.46
N GLY A 105 3.59 -1.96 8.93
CA GLY A 105 2.15 -1.81 9.08
C GLY A 105 1.56 -2.56 10.28
N ASP A 106 2.35 -2.82 11.31
CA ASP A 106 1.90 -3.50 12.51
C ASP A 106 0.91 -2.65 13.33
N THR A 107 0.02 -3.30 14.03
CA THR A 107 -0.83 -2.64 15.02
C THR A 107 -0.01 -2.29 16.26
N TRP A 108 -0.47 -1.30 17.02
CA TRP A 108 0.20 -0.92 18.28
C TRP A 108 0.29 -2.08 19.25
N GLU A 109 -0.76 -2.89 19.34
CA GLU A 109 -0.82 -4.07 20.19
C GLU A 109 0.23 -5.09 19.77
N ASN A 110 0.36 -5.34 18.49
CA ASN A 110 1.34 -6.29 17.96
C ASN A 110 2.77 -5.80 18.18
N ILE A 111 3.03 -4.53 18.00
CA ILE A 111 4.34 -3.91 18.28
C ILE A 111 4.71 -4.11 19.75
N ALA A 112 3.76 -3.86 20.66
CA ALA A 112 3.98 -4.05 22.10
C ALA A 112 4.36 -5.50 22.42
N VAL A 113 3.65 -6.47 21.85
CA VAL A 113 3.96 -7.90 22.03
C VAL A 113 5.34 -8.24 21.48
N GLN A 114 5.66 -7.80 20.28
CA GLN A 114 6.93 -8.13 19.61
C GLN A 114 8.14 -7.49 20.29
N MET A 115 7.98 -6.30 20.85
CA MET A 115 9.06 -5.60 21.52
C MET A 115 9.13 -5.86 23.02
N HIS A 116 8.20 -6.65 23.56
CA HIS A 116 8.10 -6.95 25.00
C HIS A 116 7.90 -5.71 25.87
N TYR A 117 7.08 -4.77 25.41
CA TYR A 117 6.72 -3.56 26.12
C TYR A 117 5.20 -3.50 26.34
N SER A 118 4.79 -2.65 27.28
CA SER A 118 3.36 -2.34 27.43
C SER A 118 2.88 -1.46 26.26
N TYR A 119 1.60 -1.52 25.96
CA TYR A 119 0.97 -0.67 24.95
C TYR A 119 1.27 0.81 25.22
N MET A 120 1.09 1.27 26.44
CA MET A 120 1.34 2.67 26.79
C MET A 120 2.80 3.07 26.62
N HIS A 121 3.73 2.16 26.89
CA HIS A 121 5.16 2.43 26.71
C HIS A 121 5.49 2.59 25.22
N VAL A 122 4.93 1.73 24.37
CA VAL A 122 5.12 1.84 22.92
C VAL A 122 4.57 3.17 22.40
N CYS A 123 3.41 3.60 22.87
CA CYS A 123 2.83 4.90 22.49
C CYS A 123 3.74 6.07 22.89
N ARG A 124 4.35 6.00 24.06
CA ARG A 124 5.32 7.02 24.50
C ARG A 124 6.58 7.01 23.66
N LEU A 125 7.11 5.82 23.35
CA LEU A 125 8.27 5.68 22.47
C LEU A 125 7.99 6.25 21.08
N HIS A 126 6.80 6.03 20.57
CA HIS A 126 6.37 6.57 19.28
C HIS A 126 6.39 8.11 19.26
N GLY A 127 5.80 8.74 20.28
CA GLY A 127 5.80 10.19 20.38
C GLY A 127 7.21 10.77 20.48
N MET A 128 8.07 10.13 21.27
CA MET A 128 9.48 10.55 21.41
C MET A 128 10.24 10.34 20.09
N ALA A 129 10.00 9.25 19.40
CA ALA A 129 10.62 8.95 18.09
C ALA A 129 10.25 10.01 17.05
N LEU A 130 8.98 10.39 16.97
CA LEU A 130 8.53 11.45 16.07
C LEU A 130 9.21 12.79 16.36
N THR A 131 9.34 13.12 17.62
CA THR A 131 10.02 14.37 18.04
C THR A 131 11.47 14.39 17.58
N ARG A 132 12.15 13.25 17.60
CA ARG A 132 13.56 13.12 17.21
C ARG A 132 13.78 13.01 15.71
N MET A 133 12.77 12.64 14.96
CA MET A 133 12.89 12.46 13.51
C MET A 133 13.06 13.81 12.81
N MET A 134 14.04 13.88 11.93
CA MET A 134 14.31 15.08 11.12
C MET A 134 13.74 14.89 9.71
N LEU A 135 13.01 15.89 9.25
CA LEU A 135 12.45 15.95 7.90
C LEU A 135 12.93 17.18 7.17
#